data_8d2e1ca2ebd6d2c5c0bd99b5dc597ac8
#
_entry.id   8d2e1ca2ebd6d2c5c0bd99b5dc597ac8
#
_cell.length_a   1.000
_cell.length_b   1.000
_cell.length_c   1.000
_cell.angle_alpha   90.00
_cell.angle_beta   90.00
_cell.angle_gamma   90.00
#
_symmetry.space_group_name_H-M   'P 1'
#
loop_
_entity.id
_entity.type
_entity.pdbx_description
1 polymer ?
#
loop_
_entity_poly.entity_id
_entity_poly.type
_entity_poly.pdbx_seq_one_letter_code
_entity_poly.pdbx_strand_id
1 'polypeptide(L)'
;VMLDNIVYKNTPSKPNAKKYAGVVGTRNYDAYIVPSQLEWLKKDLASVDKSTPIVICMHAPLRLRDANGEIYRGLKKGEGEKLIDAVKEFDCVRIFSGHKHQSHFFEIDGCPNITETSIPSLAGELWSTGSRIGRNICDDGTEAGLLLCKFDGKTMTDKTFYGHRDGNMPMRLYDMNSVRLHYADSKDSAMLKHARELLPNQKDYSDAQYENYVYINCWACDAGTTIEASEDGKPLTIEQVKDCDPWAAIAIIGPGMKKRKKIEKRSNRVSLIDHMYRVKTESATSPVTVTVKTPFGETYTQTLERPAEFPNF
;
A
#
# COMPACT_ATOMS: atom_id res chain seq x y z
N VAL A 1 -19.81 3.20 10.77
CA VAL A 1 -20.62 2.42 9.82
C VAL A 1 -19.76 1.32 9.22
N MET A 2 -20.28 0.09 9.17
CA MET A 2 -19.64 -1.01 8.42
C MET A 2 -20.52 -1.40 7.23
N LEU A 3 -19.92 -1.47 6.04
CA LEU A 3 -20.63 -1.81 4.81
C LEU A 3 -20.06 -3.11 4.21
N ASP A 4 -20.95 -4.03 3.87
CA ASP A 4 -20.61 -5.19 3.03
C ASP A 4 -20.70 -4.78 1.56
N ASN A 5 -19.58 -4.77 0.88
CA ASN A 5 -19.49 -4.38 -0.51
C ASN A 5 -18.87 -5.48 -1.41
N ILE A 6 -18.90 -6.74 -0.92
CA ILE A 6 -18.49 -7.93 -1.69
C ILE A 6 -19.71 -8.84 -1.88
N VAL A 7 -20.23 -8.86 -3.09
CA VAL A 7 -21.42 -9.64 -3.44
C VAL A 7 -21.04 -10.87 -4.26
N TYR A 8 -21.12 -12.04 -3.62
CA TYR A 8 -20.77 -13.30 -4.27
C TYR A 8 -21.84 -13.72 -5.28
N LYS A 9 -21.42 -14.13 -6.47
CA LYS A 9 -22.30 -14.47 -7.58
C LYS A 9 -22.81 -15.92 -7.45
N ASN A 10 -24.09 -16.12 -7.66
CA ASN A 10 -24.68 -17.46 -7.74
C ASN A 10 -24.38 -18.16 -9.07
N THR A 11 -23.92 -17.42 -10.07
CA THR A 11 -23.53 -17.95 -11.37
C THR A 11 -22.00 -17.98 -11.48
N PRO A 12 -21.39 -19.02 -12.05
CA PRO A 12 -19.95 -19.07 -12.22
C PRO A 12 -19.48 -18.02 -13.23
N SER A 13 -18.38 -17.34 -12.91
CA SER A 13 -17.75 -16.35 -13.80
C SER A 13 -17.11 -16.97 -15.06
N LYS A 14 -16.91 -18.30 -15.04
CA LYS A 14 -16.36 -19.11 -16.16
C LYS A 14 -17.06 -20.47 -16.19
N PRO A 15 -17.21 -21.10 -17.36
CA PRO A 15 -17.92 -22.39 -17.51
C PRO A 15 -17.40 -23.51 -16.61
N ASN A 16 -16.08 -23.54 -16.34
CA ASN A 16 -15.44 -24.57 -15.50
C ASN A 16 -15.35 -24.17 -14.01
N ALA A 17 -15.89 -23.03 -13.61
CA ALA A 17 -15.88 -22.53 -12.24
C ALA A 17 -17.19 -22.78 -11.48
N LYS A 18 -18.03 -23.71 -11.91
CA LYS A 18 -19.35 -24.04 -11.30
C LYS A 18 -19.27 -24.27 -9.79
N LYS A 19 -18.19 -24.88 -9.30
CA LYS A 19 -17.97 -25.15 -7.87
C LYS A 19 -17.84 -23.90 -7.00
N TYR A 20 -17.67 -22.73 -7.60
CA TYR A 20 -17.50 -21.46 -6.88
C TYR A 20 -18.73 -20.55 -6.92
N ALA A 21 -19.82 -20.99 -7.54
CA ALA A 21 -21.06 -20.22 -7.58
C ALA A 21 -21.65 -20.10 -6.16
N GLY A 22 -21.89 -18.87 -5.71
CA GLY A 22 -22.41 -18.57 -4.37
C GLY A 22 -21.48 -18.88 -3.20
N VAL A 23 -20.24 -19.33 -3.44
CA VAL A 23 -19.29 -19.69 -2.36
C VAL A 23 -18.58 -18.46 -1.86
N VAL A 24 -18.79 -18.14 -0.58
CA VAL A 24 -18.13 -17.03 0.12
C VAL A 24 -16.61 -17.27 0.18
N GLY A 25 -15.82 -16.20 0.05
CA GLY A 25 -14.36 -16.25 0.07
C GLY A 25 -13.71 -16.66 -1.25
N THR A 26 -14.49 -16.88 -2.31
CA THR A 26 -13.96 -17.14 -3.65
C THR A 26 -13.77 -15.84 -4.44
N ARG A 27 -13.07 -15.93 -5.58
CA ARG A 27 -12.90 -14.80 -6.51
C ARG A 27 -14.12 -14.57 -7.43
N ASN A 28 -15.26 -15.20 -7.16
CA ASN A 28 -16.49 -15.09 -7.94
C ASN A 28 -17.46 -14.10 -7.29
N TYR A 29 -17.07 -12.84 -7.24
CA TYR A 29 -17.86 -11.75 -6.65
C TYR A 29 -17.83 -10.50 -7.53
N ASP A 30 -18.73 -9.58 -7.22
CA ASP A 30 -18.71 -8.19 -7.67
C ASP A 30 -18.52 -7.28 -6.46
N ALA A 31 -17.77 -6.19 -6.63
CA ALA A 31 -17.60 -5.18 -5.61
C ALA A 31 -18.59 -4.04 -5.80
N TYR A 32 -19.63 -4.00 -4.97
CA TYR A 32 -20.63 -2.93 -4.92
C TYR A 32 -21.45 -2.99 -3.63
N ILE A 33 -22.12 -1.90 -3.29
CA ILE A 33 -23.04 -1.83 -2.14
C ILE A 33 -24.44 -2.16 -2.65
N VAL A 34 -25.08 -3.18 -2.06
CA VAL A 34 -26.46 -3.55 -2.50
C VAL A 34 -27.43 -2.39 -2.22
N PRO A 35 -28.44 -2.17 -3.08
CA PRO A 35 -29.36 -1.02 -2.95
C PRO A 35 -30.02 -0.90 -1.59
N SER A 36 -30.45 -2.02 -0.99
CA SER A 36 -31.07 -2.05 0.33
C SER A 36 -30.15 -1.56 1.45
N GLN A 37 -28.85 -1.84 1.34
CA GLN A 37 -27.85 -1.36 2.31
C GLN A 37 -27.57 0.15 2.14
N LEU A 38 -27.55 0.64 0.90
CA LEU A 38 -27.43 2.07 0.64
C LEU A 38 -28.65 2.86 1.13
N GLU A 39 -29.86 2.33 0.92
CA GLU A 39 -31.10 2.93 1.45
C GLU A 39 -31.13 2.91 2.98
N TRP A 40 -30.68 1.82 3.59
CA TRP A 40 -30.52 1.77 5.05
C TRP A 40 -29.53 2.85 5.52
N LEU A 41 -28.38 2.97 4.88
CA LEU A 41 -27.37 3.97 5.23
C LEU A 41 -27.94 5.39 5.18
N LYS A 42 -28.67 5.74 4.11
CA LYS A 42 -29.31 7.06 3.96
C LYS A 42 -30.32 7.33 5.08
N LYS A 43 -31.12 6.33 5.44
CA LYS A 43 -32.10 6.46 6.54
C LYS A 43 -31.41 6.62 7.90
N ASP A 44 -30.37 5.83 8.15
CA ASP A 44 -29.59 5.88 9.37
C ASP A 44 -28.94 7.25 9.57
N LEU A 45 -28.35 7.80 8.51
CA LEU A 45 -27.69 9.10 8.52
C LEU A 45 -28.63 10.31 8.45
N ALA A 46 -29.93 10.12 8.16
CA ALA A 46 -30.88 11.22 8.00
C ALA A 46 -31.09 12.05 9.29
N SER A 47 -30.95 11.41 10.45
CA SER A 47 -31.09 12.05 11.76
C SER A 47 -29.76 12.44 12.40
N VAL A 48 -28.63 12.16 11.74
CA VAL A 48 -27.30 12.47 12.26
C VAL A 48 -26.92 13.90 11.89
N ASP A 49 -26.47 14.67 12.90
CA ASP A 49 -25.96 16.04 12.69
C ASP A 49 -24.77 16.02 11.73
N LYS A 50 -24.77 16.91 10.74
CA LYS A 50 -23.74 16.95 9.68
C LYS A 50 -22.33 17.25 10.19
N SER A 51 -22.21 17.85 11.36
CA SER A 51 -20.92 18.04 12.04
C SER A 51 -20.39 16.78 12.72
N THR A 52 -21.18 15.69 12.76
CA THR A 52 -20.72 14.39 13.31
C THR A 52 -19.78 13.71 12.32
N PRO A 53 -18.57 13.31 12.73
CA PRO A 53 -17.66 12.58 11.83
C PRO A 53 -18.25 11.21 11.48
N ILE A 54 -18.19 10.86 10.23
CA ILE A 54 -18.63 9.56 9.73
C ILE A 54 -17.40 8.71 9.41
N VAL A 55 -17.29 7.58 10.08
CA VAL A 55 -16.28 6.55 9.79
C VAL A 55 -16.95 5.39 9.07
N ILE A 56 -16.49 5.08 7.87
CA ILE A 56 -16.99 3.98 7.05
C ILE A 56 -15.89 2.94 6.91
N CYS A 57 -16.19 1.70 7.28
CA CYS A 57 -15.32 0.56 7.04
C CYS A 57 -15.95 -0.35 5.99
N MET A 58 -15.19 -0.73 4.97
CA MET A 58 -15.63 -1.65 3.93
C MET A 58 -14.44 -2.44 3.37
N HIS A 59 -14.69 -3.54 2.64
CA HIS A 59 -13.60 -4.37 2.14
C HIS A 59 -12.98 -3.81 0.85
N ALA A 60 -13.77 -3.67 -0.22
CA ALA A 60 -13.27 -3.16 -1.49
C ALA A 60 -13.22 -1.62 -1.49
N PRO A 61 -12.12 -1.00 -1.91
CA PRO A 61 -11.96 0.45 -1.87
C PRO A 61 -12.77 1.15 -2.97
N LEU A 62 -13.03 2.45 -2.77
CA LEU A 62 -13.58 3.34 -3.82
C LEU A 62 -12.58 3.54 -4.95
N ARG A 63 -11.32 3.75 -4.57
CA ARG A 63 -10.20 4.04 -5.46
C ARG A 63 -9.13 2.98 -5.32
N LEU A 64 -8.49 2.69 -6.43
CA LEU A 64 -7.35 1.78 -6.54
C LEU A 64 -6.29 2.43 -7.43
N ARG A 65 -5.03 1.98 -7.27
CA ARG A 65 -3.99 2.25 -8.26
C ARG A 65 -3.68 0.99 -9.04
N ASP A 66 -3.45 1.14 -10.33
CA ASP A 66 -2.94 0.06 -11.17
C ASP A 66 -1.41 -0.06 -11.06
N ALA A 67 -0.85 -1.01 -11.78
CA ALA A 67 0.60 -1.24 -11.80
C ALA A 67 1.41 -0.08 -12.40
N ASN A 68 0.78 0.86 -13.10
CA ASN A 68 1.40 2.07 -13.63
C ASN A 68 1.22 3.27 -12.69
N GLY A 69 0.53 3.09 -11.56
CA GLY A 69 0.22 4.12 -10.58
C GLY A 69 -0.99 4.98 -10.96
N GLU A 70 -1.75 4.59 -12.01
CA GLU A 70 -2.97 5.32 -12.40
C GLU A 70 -4.14 4.97 -11.48
N ILE A 71 -4.90 6.00 -11.08
CA ILE A 71 -6.05 5.81 -10.20
C ILE A 71 -7.24 5.32 -11.03
N TYR A 72 -7.89 4.28 -10.54
CA TYR A 72 -9.13 3.77 -11.11
C TYR A 72 -10.13 3.39 -10.02
N ARG A 73 -11.39 3.15 -10.41
CA ARG A 73 -12.43 2.77 -9.44
C ARG A 73 -12.24 1.34 -8.92
N GLY A 74 -12.44 1.15 -7.63
CA GLY A 74 -12.43 -0.17 -6.99
C GLY A 74 -13.80 -0.86 -7.02
N LEU A 75 -14.89 -0.08 -7.01
CA LEU A 75 -16.25 -0.59 -7.09
C LEU A 75 -16.76 -0.61 -8.53
N LYS A 76 -17.87 -1.28 -8.79
CA LYS A 76 -18.61 -1.18 -10.07
C LYS A 76 -18.89 0.28 -10.42
N LYS A 77 -19.05 0.54 -11.73
CA LYS A 77 -19.32 1.90 -12.24
C LYS A 77 -20.57 2.49 -11.58
N GLY A 78 -20.43 3.71 -11.05
CA GLY A 78 -21.49 4.47 -10.41
C GLY A 78 -21.73 4.11 -8.93
N GLU A 79 -21.13 3.05 -8.39
CA GLU A 79 -21.39 2.64 -7.00
C GLU A 79 -20.62 3.49 -5.98
N GLY A 80 -19.40 3.92 -6.31
CA GLY A 80 -18.64 4.83 -5.47
C GLY A 80 -19.30 6.18 -5.36
N GLU A 81 -19.79 6.70 -6.48
CA GLU A 81 -20.51 7.97 -6.57
C GLU A 81 -21.78 7.96 -5.70
N LYS A 82 -22.53 6.86 -5.68
CA LYS A 82 -23.72 6.72 -4.82
C LYS A 82 -23.38 6.76 -3.32
N LEU A 83 -22.26 6.18 -2.92
CA LEU A 83 -21.79 6.25 -1.53
C LEU A 83 -21.36 7.68 -1.18
N ILE A 84 -20.57 8.32 -2.06
CA ILE A 84 -20.14 9.71 -1.88
C ILE A 84 -21.37 10.63 -1.74
N ASP A 85 -22.36 10.50 -2.62
CA ASP A 85 -23.62 11.29 -2.57
C ASP A 85 -24.40 11.09 -1.26
N ALA A 86 -24.32 9.91 -0.65
CA ALA A 86 -24.99 9.65 0.63
C ALA A 86 -24.32 10.33 1.83
N VAL A 87 -23.02 10.68 1.72
CA VAL A 87 -22.23 11.18 2.86
C VAL A 87 -21.55 12.52 2.64
N LYS A 88 -21.56 13.10 1.44
CA LYS A 88 -20.83 14.33 1.11
C LYS A 88 -21.24 15.58 1.88
N GLU A 89 -22.44 15.56 2.47
CA GLU A 89 -22.95 16.69 3.28
C GLU A 89 -22.40 16.70 4.72
N PHE A 90 -21.66 15.66 5.15
CA PHE A 90 -21.02 15.62 6.45
C PHE A 90 -19.67 16.35 6.43
N ASP A 91 -19.35 17.08 7.49
CA ASP A 91 -18.14 17.88 7.59
C ASP A 91 -16.86 17.04 7.57
N CYS A 92 -16.92 15.78 8.01
CA CYS A 92 -15.78 14.89 8.10
C CYS A 92 -16.18 13.45 7.81
N VAL A 93 -15.69 12.87 6.73
CA VAL A 93 -15.90 11.46 6.38
C VAL A 93 -14.56 10.76 6.19
N ARG A 94 -14.37 9.65 6.89
CA ARG A 94 -13.16 8.81 6.80
C ARG A 94 -13.56 7.42 6.35
N ILE A 95 -13.07 6.99 5.19
CA ILE A 95 -13.34 5.67 4.62
C ILE A 95 -12.08 4.82 4.80
N PHE A 96 -12.25 3.67 5.43
CA PHE A 96 -11.21 2.66 5.57
C PHE A 96 -11.56 1.44 4.75
N SER A 97 -10.65 1.04 3.88
CA SER A 97 -10.80 -0.11 2.99
C SER A 97 -9.56 -1.00 3.01
N GLY A 98 -9.61 -2.15 2.37
CA GLY A 98 -8.51 -3.10 2.28
C GLY A 98 -8.40 -3.70 0.87
N HIS A 99 -8.50 -5.04 0.75
CA HIS A 99 -8.60 -5.79 -0.50
C HIS A 99 -7.32 -5.87 -1.36
N LYS A 100 -6.63 -4.75 -1.56
CA LYS A 100 -5.44 -4.70 -2.44
C LYS A 100 -4.16 -5.13 -1.75
N HIS A 101 -4.18 -5.22 -0.42
CA HIS A 101 -2.98 -5.48 0.36
C HIS A 101 -1.87 -4.45 0.11
N GLN A 102 -2.26 -3.19 0.01
CA GLN A 102 -1.38 -2.04 -0.21
C GLN A 102 -1.82 -0.87 0.64
N SER A 103 -0.86 -0.02 1.01
CA SER A 103 -1.12 1.23 1.69
C SER A 103 -1.40 2.32 0.66
N HIS A 104 -2.59 2.91 0.70
CA HIS A 104 -2.93 4.06 -0.13
C HIS A 104 -3.73 5.08 0.66
N PHE A 105 -3.51 6.34 0.33
CA PHE A 105 -4.32 7.45 0.79
C PHE A 105 -4.91 8.18 -0.43
N PHE A 106 -6.20 8.46 -0.38
CA PHE A 106 -6.90 9.16 -1.44
C PHE A 106 -7.76 10.29 -0.86
N GLU A 107 -7.60 11.48 -1.40
CA GLU A 107 -8.60 12.54 -1.33
C GLU A 107 -9.64 12.31 -2.42
N ILE A 108 -10.89 12.62 -2.16
CA ILE A 108 -11.97 12.43 -3.14
C ILE A 108 -12.20 13.73 -3.88
N ASP A 109 -12.03 13.70 -5.19
CA ASP A 109 -12.19 14.87 -6.07
C ASP A 109 -13.54 15.56 -5.84
N GLY A 110 -13.50 16.87 -5.61
CA GLY A 110 -14.68 17.68 -5.35
C GLY A 110 -15.30 17.50 -3.96
N CYS A 111 -14.72 16.64 -3.09
CA CYS A 111 -15.21 16.39 -1.73
C CYS A 111 -14.03 16.37 -0.74
N PRO A 112 -13.44 17.54 -0.41
CA PRO A 112 -12.25 17.61 0.45
C PRO A 112 -12.50 17.14 1.90
N ASN A 113 -13.77 17.06 2.30
CA ASN A 113 -14.23 16.51 3.57
C ASN A 113 -14.18 14.97 3.63
N ILE A 114 -13.99 14.30 2.48
CA ILE A 114 -13.98 12.83 2.37
C ILE A 114 -12.56 12.36 2.02
N THR A 115 -12.02 11.45 2.85
CA THR A 115 -10.77 10.76 2.54
C THR A 115 -10.93 9.25 2.62
N GLU A 116 -10.17 8.51 1.81
CA GLU A 116 -10.09 7.06 1.88
C GLU A 116 -8.67 6.62 2.20
N THR A 117 -8.54 5.72 3.16
CA THR A 117 -7.30 4.99 3.46
C THR A 117 -7.49 3.52 3.15
N SER A 118 -6.73 3.00 2.19
CA SER A 118 -6.60 1.56 1.97
C SER A 118 -5.53 1.02 2.91
N ILE A 119 -5.90 0.01 3.71
CA ILE A 119 -5.07 -0.51 4.78
C ILE A 119 -4.33 -1.76 4.29
N PRO A 120 -3.02 -1.89 4.56
CA PRO A 120 -2.27 -3.12 4.29
C PRO A 120 -2.89 -4.34 4.98
N SER A 121 -2.67 -5.49 4.39
CA SER A 121 -3.23 -6.74 4.92
C SER A 121 -2.44 -7.25 6.11
N LEU A 122 -3.12 -7.71 7.17
CA LEU A 122 -2.51 -8.44 8.27
C LEU A 122 -1.86 -9.77 7.82
N ALA A 123 -2.29 -10.31 6.69
CA ALA A 123 -1.71 -11.49 6.05
C ALA A 123 -0.55 -11.16 5.09
N GLY A 124 -0.19 -9.89 4.91
CA GLY A 124 0.73 -9.45 3.87
C GLY A 124 0.25 -9.96 2.50
N GLU A 125 1.16 -10.43 1.64
CA GLU A 125 0.78 -11.11 0.40
C GLU A 125 0.38 -12.57 0.70
N LEU A 126 -0.83 -12.73 1.27
CA LEU A 126 -1.49 -14.02 1.52
C LEU A 126 -0.62 -15.02 2.31
N TRP A 127 0.08 -14.55 3.35
CA TRP A 127 1.02 -15.34 4.18
C TRP A 127 2.21 -15.92 3.39
N SER A 128 2.38 -15.51 2.14
CA SER A 128 3.35 -16.17 1.25
C SER A 128 4.80 -15.76 1.49
N THR A 129 5.04 -14.61 2.09
CA THR A 129 6.38 -14.08 2.34
C THR A 129 6.97 -14.56 3.67
N GLY A 130 6.14 -14.82 4.67
CA GLY A 130 6.59 -15.22 6.01
C GLY A 130 7.50 -16.45 6.03
N SER A 131 7.21 -17.47 5.24
CA SER A 131 8.04 -18.68 5.11
C SER A 131 9.34 -18.46 4.33
N ARG A 132 9.52 -17.33 3.68
CA ARG A 132 10.66 -17.05 2.78
C ARG A 132 11.65 -16.09 3.38
N ILE A 133 11.14 -15.04 4.02
CA ILE A 133 11.94 -13.95 4.58
C ILE A 133 11.69 -13.77 6.08
N GLY A 134 10.93 -14.67 6.71
CA GLY A 134 10.60 -14.57 8.12
C GLY A 134 9.63 -13.44 8.48
N ARG A 135 9.16 -12.66 7.51
CA ARG A 135 8.20 -11.56 7.68
C ARG A 135 7.06 -11.65 6.69
N ASN A 136 5.86 -11.26 7.10
CA ASN A 136 4.75 -11.05 6.17
C ASN A 136 4.75 -9.60 5.72
N ILE A 137 4.95 -9.39 4.42
CA ILE A 137 4.88 -8.08 3.77
C ILE A 137 3.86 -8.11 2.63
N CYS A 138 3.31 -6.96 2.35
CA CYS A 138 2.42 -6.69 1.23
C CYS A 138 3.22 -6.53 -0.08
N ASP A 139 2.55 -6.47 -1.22
CA ASP A 139 3.20 -6.33 -2.52
C ASP A 139 3.76 -4.92 -2.79
N ASP A 140 3.44 -3.95 -1.95
CA ASP A 140 4.03 -2.62 -1.86
C ASP A 140 5.20 -2.53 -0.85
N GLY A 141 5.60 -3.66 -0.26
CA GLY A 141 6.65 -3.74 0.75
C GLY A 141 6.20 -3.35 2.17
N THR A 142 4.99 -2.86 2.35
CA THR A 142 4.45 -2.55 3.68
C THR A 142 4.41 -3.82 4.53
N GLU A 143 4.80 -3.71 5.79
CA GLU A 143 4.71 -4.84 6.71
C GLU A 143 3.23 -5.20 6.96
N ALA A 144 2.96 -6.48 7.16
CA ALA A 144 1.66 -6.94 7.64
C ALA A 144 1.36 -6.31 9.00
N GLY A 145 0.19 -5.71 9.14
CA GLY A 145 -0.10 -4.95 10.35
C GLY A 145 -1.55 -4.47 10.46
N LEU A 146 -1.78 -3.57 11.37
CA LEU A 146 -3.08 -2.96 11.64
C LEU A 146 -2.95 -1.44 11.78
N LEU A 147 -4.05 -0.74 11.53
CA LEU A 147 -4.17 0.69 11.71
C LEU A 147 -4.98 0.99 12.97
N LEU A 148 -4.41 1.78 13.88
CA LEU A 148 -5.10 2.32 15.04
C LEU A 148 -5.45 3.78 14.79
N CYS A 149 -6.74 4.13 14.93
CA CYS A 149 -7.20 5.50 14.84
C CYS A 149 -7.81 5.92 16.18
N LYS A 150 -7.48 7.12 16.66
CA LYS A 150 -8.08 7.71 17.85
C LYS A 150 -8.93 8.91 17.46
N PHE A 151 -10.06 9.04 18.13
CA PHE A 151 -10.96 10.18 17.99
C PHE A 151 -11.17 10.83 19.34
N ASP A 152 -11.14 12.17 19.36
CA ASP A 152 -11.61 12.98 20.48
C ASP A 152 -12.81 13.79 19.99
N GLY A 153 -13.99 13.41 20.44
CA GLY A 153 -15.25 13.96 19.95
C GLY A 153 -15.36 13.81 18.42
N LYS A 154 -15.32 14.94 17.72
CA LYS A 154 -15.46 15.03 16.25
C LYS A 154 -14.14 14.98 15.47
N THR A 155 -13.02 14.94 16.15
CA THR A 155 -11.68 15.04 15.53
C THR A 155 -10.92 13.74 15.61
N MET A 156 -10.39 13.27 14.47
CA MET A 156 -9.38 12.21 14.49
C MET A 156 -8.07 12.82 14.97
N THR A 157 -7.57 12.34 16.11
CA THR A 157 -6.39 12.89 16.80
C THR A 157 -5.14 12.06 16.59
N ASP A 158 -5.29 10.82 16.11
CA ASP A 158 -4.17 9.91 15.86
C ASP A 158 -4.55 8.89 14.79
N LYS A 159 -3.59 8.56 13.95
CA LYS A 159 -3.67 7.48 12.96
C LYS A 159 -2.30 6.81 12.87
N THR A 160 -2.13 5.73 13.60
CA THR A 160 -0.85 5.01 13.72
C THR A 160 -0.95 3.62 13.12
N PHE A 161 -0.06 3.28 12.20
CA PHE A 161 0.08 1.92 11.69
C PHE A 161 1.04 1.12 12.57
N TYR A 162 0.65 -0.07 12.94
CA TYR A 162 1.48 -1.02 13.69
C TYR A 162 1.79 -2.24 12.85
N GLY A 163 3.03 -2.34 12.41
CA GLY A 163 3.57 -3.52 11.75
C GLY A 163 3.85 -4.65 12.74
N HIS A 164 3.85 -5.86 12.25
CA HIS A 164 4.02 -7.07 13.07
C HIS A 164 5.38 -7.13 13.79
N ARG A 165 6.45 -6.59 13.20
CA ARG A 165 7.81 -6.60 13.77
C ARG A 165 8.37 -5.20 14.02
N ASP A 166 8.14 -4.28 13.11
CA ASP A 166 8.73 -2.95 13.16
C ASP A 166 7.92 -1.97 14.04
N GLY A 167 6.86 -2.50 14.70
CA GLY A 167 6.03 -1.71 15.60
C GLY A 167 5.32 -0.57 14.85
N ASN A 168 5.40 0.64 15.39
CA ASN A 168 4.76 1.81 14.79
C ASN A 168 5.66 2.60 13.83
N MET A 169 6.83 2.05 13.41
CA MET A 169 7.68 2.71 12.42
C MET A 169 6.96 2.78 11.07
N PRO A 170 6.71 3.97 10.51
CA PRO A 170 5.91 4.11 9.31
C PRO A 170 6.72 3.98 8.01
N MET A 171 8.00 3.65 8.09
CA MET A 171 8.90 3.64 6.95
C MET A 171 9.94 2.53 7.03
N ARG A 172 10.56 2.24 5.87
CA ARG A 172 11.78 1.42 5.74
C ARG A 172 12.75 2.10 4.81
N LEU A 173 14.03 2.09 5.21
CA LEU A 173 15.13 2.69 4.46
C LEU A 173 15.94 1.62 3.74
N TYR A 174 16.39 1.93 2.51
CA TYR A 174 17.23 1.05 1.70
C TYR A 174 18.49 1.78 1.25
N ASP A 175 19.67 1.19 1.53
CA ASP A 175 20.91 1.58 0.87
C ASP A 175 20.93 1.00 -0.54
N MET A 176 20.71 1.83 -1.53
CA MET A 176 20.61 1.37 -2.92
C MET A 176 21.93 0.88 -3.47
N ASN A 177 23.08 1.21 -2.87
CA ASN A 177 24.37 0.60 -3.26
C ASN A 177 24.39 -0.89 -2.90
N SER A 178 23.91 -1.25 -1.70
CA SER A 178 23.82 -2.66 -1.27
C SER A 178 22.74 -3.42 -2.04
N VAL A 179 21.60 -2.77 -2.31
CA VAL A 179 20.54 -3.34 -3.17
C VAL A 179 21.12 -3.65 -4.56
N ARG A 180 21.86 -2.71 -5.17
CA ARG A 180 22.49 -2.90 -6.49
C ARG A 180 23.42 -4.10 -6.52
N LEU A 181 24.31 -4.22 -5.52
CA LEU A 181 25.24 -5.35 -5.43
C LEU A 181 24.50 -6.67 -5.33
N HIS A 182 23.46 -6.74 -4.51
CA HIS A 182 22.65 -7.95 -4.39
C HIS A 182 21.99 -8.34 -5.72
N TYR A 183 21.42 -7.36 -6.44
CA TYR A 183 20.78 -7.60 -7.73
C TYR A 183 21.76 -7.95 -8.84
N ALA A 184 23.01 -7.46 -8.78
CA ALA A 184 24.05 -7.77 -9.75
C ALA A 184 24.63 -9.19 -9.56
N ASP A 185 24.92 -9.58 -8.30
CA ASP A 185 25.74 -10.76 -7.97
C ASP A 185 24.97 -11.93 -7.38
N SER A 186 23.71 -11.75 -7.00
CA SER A 186 22.96 -12.81 -6.35
C SER A 186 22.53 -13.92 -7.33
N LYS A 187 22.28 -15.13 -6.77
CA LYS A 187 21.63 -16.22 -7.49
C LYS A 187 20.24 -15.84 -8.03
N ASP A 188 19.69 -14.77 -7.49
CA ASP A 188 18.40 -14.21 -7.89
C ASP A 188 18.52 -13.24 -9.07
N SER A 189 19.74 -12.79 -9.44
CA SER A 189 19.98 -11.83 -10.52
C SER A 189 19.45 -12.30 -11.89
N ALA A 190 19.73 -13.54 -12.26
CA ALA A 190 19.22 -14.12 -13.52
C ALA A 190 17.69 -14.21 -13.52
N MET A 191 17.11 -14.49 -12.37
CA MET A 191 15.68 -14.60 -12.16
C MET A 191 15.00 -13.22 -12.19
N LEU A 192 15.61 -12.22 -11.59
CA LEU A 192 15.15 -10.83 -11.62
C LEU A 192 15.29 -10.23 -13.02
N LYS A 193 16.38 -10.55 -13.74
CA LYS A 193 16.54 -10.19 -15.15
C LYS A 193 15.44 -10.79 -16.02
N HIS A 194 15.12 -12.06 -15.83
CA HIS A 194 14.04 -12.72 -16.55
C HIS A 194 12.65 -12.15 -16.16
N ALA A 195 12.46 -11.74 -14.89
CA ALA A 195 11.24 -11.07 -14.46
C ALA A 195 11.03 -9.74 -15.22
N ARG A 196 12.08 -8.96 -15.45
CA ARG A 196 11.99 -7.69 -16.18
C ARG A 196 11.53 -7.86 -17.63
N GLU A 197 12.02 -8.91 -18.30
CA GLU A 197 11.61 -9.21 -19.66
C GLU A 197 10.10 -9.51 -19.77
N LEU A 198 9.52 -10.03 -18.71
CA LEU A 198 8.13 -10.48 -18.68
C LEU A 198 7.18 -9.54 -17.92
N LEU A 199 7.70 -8.72 -17.02
CA LEU A 199 6.96 -7.83 -16.14
C LEU A 199 7.42 -6.38 -16.39
N PRO A 200 6.70 -5.61 -17.21
CA PRO A 200 7.16 -4.29 -17.70
C PRO A 200 7.41 -3.26 -16.59
N ASN A 201 6.84 -3.45 -15.41
CA ASN A 201 7.01 -2.56 -14.27
C ASN A 201 8.18 -2.98 -13.34
N GLN A 202 8.81 -4.11 -13.60
CA GLN A 202 9.93 -4.56 -12.78
C GLN A 202 11.18 -3.75 -13.10
N LYS A 203 11.74 -3.07 -12.10
CA LYS A 203 12.95 -2.26 -12.23
C LYS A 203 14.22 -3.10 -12.14
N ASP A 204 15.27 -2.63 -12.82
CA ASP A 204 16.62 -3.20 -12.70
C ASP A 204 17.42 -2.43 -11.66
N TYR A 205 17.34 -2.89 -10.41
CA TYR A 205 18.10 -2.24 -9.34
C TYR A 205 19.61 -2.47 -9.41
N SER A 206 20.13 -3.29 -10.33
CA SER A 206 21.57 -3.35 -10.61
C SER A 206 22.09 -2.17 -11.43
N ASP A 207 21.20 -1.37 -12.02
CA ASP A 207 21.56 -0.24 -12.86
C ASP A 207 22.28 0.86 -12.08
N ALA A 208 23.26 1.52 -12.75
CA ALA A 208 24.05 2.60 -12.17
C ALA A 208 23.22 3.84 -11.77
N GLN A 209 22.02 4.03 -12.36
CA GLN A 209 21.14 5.13 -11.98
C GLN A 209 20.72 5.13 -10.50
N TYR A 210 20.82 3.99 -9.82
CA TYR A 210 20.49 3.86 -8.39
C TYR A 210 21.70 4.09 -7.45
N GLU A 211 22.88 4.38 -8.01
CA GLU A 211 24.08 4.58 -7.22
C GLU A 211 23.99 5.79 -6.30
N ASN A 212 24.43 5.63 -5.04
CA ASN A 212 24.39 6.66 -4.01
C ASN A 212 23.00 7.25 -3.79
N TYR A 213 21.96 6.42 -3.85
CA TYR A 213 20.64 6.76 -3.39
C TYR A 213 20.31 6.00 -2.09
N VAL A 214 19.54 6.65 -1.23
CA VAL A 214 18.76 6.01 -0.17
C VAL A 214 17.31 6.08 -0.57
N TYR A 215 16.65 4.92 -0.59
CA TYR A 215 15.20 4.81 -0.84
C TYR A 215 14.46 4.75 0.49
N ILE A 216 13.30 5.39 0.54
CA ILE A 216 12.44 5.53 1.71
C ILE A 216 11.06 5.03 1.29
N ASN A 217 10.67 3.84 1.73
CA ASN A 217 9.30 3.37 1.60
C ASN A 217 8.53 3.83 2.84
N CYS A 218 7.64 4.83 2.67
CA CYS A 218 6.88 5.45 3.76
C CYS A 218 5.39 5.16 3.58
N TRP A 219 4.88 4.10 4.22
CA TRP A 219 3.52 3.58 4.01
C TRP A 219 2.42 4.23 4.86
N ALA A 220 2.76 5.09 5.80
CA ALA A 220 1.79 5.81 6.63
C ALA A 220 1.66 7.30 6.23
N CYS A 221 1.90 7.61 4.95
CA CYS A 221 1.84 8.97 4.45
C CYS A 221 0.41 9.38 4.12
N ASP A 222 -0.08 10.41 4.81
CA ASP A 222 -1.34 11.11 4.54
C ASP A 222 -1.06 12.50 3.95
N ALA A 223 -2.10 13.19 3.53
CA ALA A 223 -1.99 14.62 3.25
C ALA A 223 -1.48 15.37 4.51
N GLY A 224 -0.44 16.17 4.34
CA GLY A 224 0.23 16.89 5.44
C GLY A 224 1.35 16.10 6.14
N THR A 225 1.64 14.86 5.76
CA THR A 225 2.88 14.19 6.18
C THR A 225 4.08 14.87 5.55
N THR A 226 5.11 15.15 6.36
CA THR A 226 6.39 15.69 5.87
C THR A 226 7.50 14.67 6.08
N ILE A 227 8.42 14.61 5.12
CA ILE A 227 9.61 13.77 5.17
C ILE A 227 10.83 14.68 5.05
N GLU A 228 11.76 14.58 5.97
CA GLU A 228 13.04 15.27 5.98
C GLU A 228 14.16 14.24 5.98
N ALA A 229 15.27 14.52 5.30
CA ALA A 229 16.46 13.67 5.34
C ALA A 229 17.73 14.49 5.41
N SER A 230 18.75 13.92 6.04
CA SER A 230 20.09 14.52 6.13
C SER A 230 21.19 13.47 6.04
N GLU A 231 22.33 13.86 5.47
CA GLU A 231 23.60 13.11 5.46
C GLU A 231 24.62 13.92 6.27
N ASP A 232 25.18 13.32 7.33
CA ASP A 232 26.10 14.02 8.26
C ASP A 232 25.56 15.38 8.74
N GLY A 233 24.27 15.46 8.99
CA GLY A 233 23.56 16.68 9.43
C GLY A 233 23.27 17.70 8.33
N LYS A 234 23.68 17.47 7.07
CA LYS A 234 23.37 18.33 5.94
C LYS A 234 22.05 17.89 5.32
N PRO A 235 21.08 18.80 5.11
CA PRO A 235 19.80 18.46 4.49
C PRO A 235 19.97 17.89 3.09
N LEU A 236 19.17 16.86 2.77
CA LEU A 236 19.07 16.27 1.44
C LEU A 236 17.71 16.61 0.80
N THR A 237 17.71 16.73 -0.54
CA THR A 237 16.47 16.93 -1.30
C THR A 237 15.71 15.62 -1.42
N ILE A 238 14.45 15.62 -0.96
CA ILE A 238 13.53 14.48 -1.09
C ILE A 238 12.89 14.52 -2.48
N GLU A 239 12.92 13.37 -3.16
CA GLU A 239 12.23 13.16 -4.42
C GLU A 239 11.24 12.01 -4.27
N GLN A 240 9.95 12.24 -4.55
CA GLN A 240 8.96 11.18 -4.65
C GLN A 240 9.12 10.45 -5.98
N VAL A 241 9.12 9.12 -5.96
CA VAL A 241 9.30 8.29 -7.14
C VAL A 241 8.24 7.20 -7.22
N LYS A 242 7.90 6.79 -8.44
CA LYS A 242 7.11 5.58 -8.68
C LYS A 242 8.05 4.42 -8.91
N ASP A 243 8.22 3.58 -7.91
CA ASP A 243 9.12 2.42 -7.98
C ASP A 243 8.56 1.24 -7.20
N CYS A 244 9.12 0.05 -7.39
CA CYS A 244 8.77 -1.14 -6.62
C CYS A 244 9.57 -1.17 -5.32
N ASP A 245 9.02 -1.83 -4.30
CA ASP A 245 9.77 -2.08 -3.08
C ASP A 245 10.82 -3.18 -3.31
N PRO A 246 12.12 -2.95 -2.97
CA PRO A 246 13.18 -3.93 -3.17
C PRO A 246 12.99 -5.26 -2.43
N TRP A 247 12.44 -5.25 -1.21
CA TRP A 247 12.13 -6.47 -0.47
C TRP A 247 10.98 -7.24 -1.10
N ALA A 248 9.91 -6.54 -1.49
CA ALA A 248 8.75 -7.16 -2.13
C ALA A 248 9.16 -7.85 -3.44
N ALA A 249 10.04 -7.23 -4.23
CA ALA A 249 10.56 -7.82 -5.45
C ALA A 249 11.27 -9.16 -5.19
N ILE A 250 12.14 -9.24 -4.18
CA ILE A 250 12.84 -10.49 -3.83
C ILE A 250 11.89 -11.51 -3.21
N ALA A 251 11.07 -11.12 -2.25
CA ALA A 251 10.23 -12.05 -1.49
C ALA A 251 9.06 -12.61 -2.29
N ILE A 252 8.50 -11.84 -3.22
CA ILE A 252 7.29 -12.20 -3.95
C ILE A 252 7.61 -12.69 -5.35
N ILE A 253 8.37 -11.93 -6.14
CA ILE A 253 8.69 -12.30 -7.53
C ILE A 253 9.61 -13.50 -7.55
N GLY A 254 10.73 -13.45 -6.84
CA GLY A 254 11.75 -14.48 -6.85
C GLY A 254 11.21 -15.90 -6.65
N PRO A 255 10.53 -16.18 -5.54
CA PRO A 255 10.01 -17.53 -5.29
C PRO A 255 8.82 -17.92 -6.16
N GLY A 256 8.04 -16.93 -6.60
CA GLY A 256 6.96 -17.17 -7.57
C GLY A 256 7.50 -17.73 -8.89
N MET A 257 8.69 -17.29 -9.29
CA MET A 257 9.38 -17.75 -10.49
C MET A 257 9.98 -19.15 -10.33
N LYS A 258 10.53 -19.48 -9.17
CA LYS A 258 11.08 -20.85 -8.90
C LYS A 258 10.04 -21.95 -9.01
N LYS A 259 8.77 -21.67 -8.68
CA LYS A 259 7.65 -22.62 -8.74
C LYS A 259 7.00 -22.75 -10.12
N ARG A 260 7.17 -21.79 -11.00
CA ARG A 260 6.49 -21.74 -12.30
C ARG A 260 7.51 -21.78 -13.43
N LYS A 261 7.46 -22.83 -14.26
CA LYS A 261 8.24 -22.93 -15.51
C LYS A 261 7.86 -21.84 -16.54
N LYS A 262 6.80 -21.09 -16.30
CA LYS A 262 6.34 -19.94 -17.11
C LYS A 262 5.86 -18.85 -16.17
N ILE A 263 6.38 -17.62 -16.34
CA ILE A 263 5.80 -16.43 -15.74
C ILE A 263 4.63 -16.03 -16.64
N GLU A 264 3.43 -16.15 -16.11
CA GLU A 264 2.26 -15.59 -16.79
C GLU A 264 2.21 -14.09 -16.55
N LYS A 265 1.80 -13.31 -17.56
CA LYS A 265 1.56 -11.84 -17.48
C LYS A 265 0.68 -11.41 -16.27
N ARG A 266 -0.01 -12.36 -15.61
CA ARG A 266 -0.87 -12.14 -14.42
C ARG A 266 -0.14 -12.25 -13.09
N SER A 267 1.16 -12.50 -13.06
CA SER A 267 1.93 -12.58 -11.82
C SER A 267 2.59 -11.25 -11.41
N ASN A 268 2.12 -10.10 -11.95
CA ASN A 268 2.47 -8.77 -11.46
C ASN A 268 1.90 -8.60 -10.04
N ARG A 269 2.62 -9.09 -9.05
CA ARG A 269 2.26 -8.96 -7.64
C ARG A 269 3.10 -7.91 -6.91
N VAL A 270 4.03 -7.28 -7.62
CA VAL A 270 4.77 -6.13 -7.11
C VAL A 270 4.40 -4.94 -7.96
N SER A 271 3.80 -3.96 -7.34
CA SER A 271 3.28 -2.76 -7.98
C SER A 271 4.26 -1.61 -7.87
N LEU A 272 4.20 -0.67 -8.81
CA LEU A 272 4.76 0.66 -8.58
C LEU A 272 3.94 1.33 -7.49
N ILE A 273 4.64 1.87 -6.50
CA ILE A 273 4.04 2.53 -5.33
C ILE A 273 4.26 4.04 -5.40
N ASP A 274 3.37 4.79 -4.82
CA ASP A 274 3.40 6.25 -4.77
C ASP A 274 3.89 6.80 -3.41
N HIS A 275 4.14 5.93 -2.46
CA HIS A 275 4.73 6.27 -1.17
C HIS A 275 6.23 5.89 -1.08
N MET A 276 6.90 5.79 -2.25
CA MET A 276 8.34 5.65 -2.36
C MET A 276 8.99 7.01 -2.59
N TYR A 277 10.00 7.29 -1.79
CA TYR A 277 10.82 8.50 -1.87
C TYR A 277 12.28 8.11 -1.99
N ARG A 278 13.10 9.04 -2.45
CA ARG A 278 14.55 8.84 -2.50
C ARG A 278 15.31 10.12 -2.21
N VAL A 279 16.53 9.97 -1.75
CA VAL A 279 17.51 11.05 -1.62
C VAL A 279 18.81 10.64 -2.27
N LYS A 280 19.47 11.60 -2.94
CA LYS A 280 20.83 11.42 -3.47
C LYS A 280 21.82 11.78 -2.38
N THR A 281 22.81 10.91 -2.12
CA THR A 281 23.88 11.14 -1.15
C THR A 281 25.18 11.53 -1.85
N GLU A 282 26.03 12.30 -1.16
CA GLU A 282 27.37 12.64 -1.61
C GLU A 282 28.35 11.48 -1.37
N SER A 283 28.20 10.81 -0.21
CA SER A 283 29.03 9.66 0.19
C SER A 283 28.31 8.34 -0.08
N ALA A 284 29.08 7.28 -0.37
CA ALA A 284 28.56 5.92 -0.44
C ALA A 284 28.37 5.27 0.96
N THR A 285 28.98 5.86 2.01
CA THR A 285 29.12 5.22 3.32
C THR A 285 28.65 6.07 4.51
N SER A 286 28.43 7.39 4.31
CA SER A 286 27.92 8.24 5.39
C SER A 286 26.51 7.84 5.80
N PRO A 287 26.16 7.87 7.09
CA PRO A 287 24.83 7.57 7.56
C PRO A 287 23.81 8.61 7.05
N VAL A 288 22.60 8.14 6.81
CA VAL A 288 21.48 8.98 6.40
C VAL A 288 20.38 8.91 7.46
N THR A 289 19.99 10.06 7.99
CA THR A 289 18.90 10.18 8.95
C THR A 289 17.66 10.69 8.23
N VAL A 290 16.54 9.99 8.42
CA VAL A 290 15.22 10.36 7.85
C VAL A 290 14.26 10.59 9.00
N THR A 291 13.51 11.68 8.93
CA THR A 291 12.45 12.04 9.88
C THR A 291 11.13 12.21 9.15
N VAL A 292 10.11 11.49 9.60
CA VAL A 292 8.73 11.58 9.13
C VAL A 292 7.89 12.24 10.22
N LYS A 293 7.15 13.31 9.88
CA LYS A 293 6.22 13.97 10.78
C LYS A 293 4.81 13.80 10.23
N THR A 294 3.93 13.24 11.04
CA THR A 294 2.53 13.03 10.67
C THR A 294 1.68 14.29 10.87
N PRO A 295 0.54 14.44 10.21
CA PRO A 295 -0.39 15.54 10.45
C PRO A 295 -1.01 15.51 11.86
N PHE A 296 -0.81 14.44 12.61
CA PHE A 296 -1.31 14.26 13.99
C PHE A 296 -0.27 14.63 15.05
N GLY A 297 0.95 15.04 14.64
CA GLY A 297 2.00 15.50 15.53
C GLY A 297 3.05 14.45 15.92
N GLU A 298 2.87 13.19 15.52
CA GLU A 298 3.92 12.18 15.75
C GLU A 298 5.12 12.44 14.87
N THR A 299 6.29 12.13 15.43
CA THR A 299 7.57 12.23 14.73
C THR A 299 8.31 10.91 14.85
N TYR A 300 8.71 10.36 13.71
CA TYR A 300 9.47 9.13 13.60
C TYR A 300 10.82 9.42 12.95
N THR A 301 11.90 8.98 13.59
CA THR A 301 13.25 9.19 13.05
C THR A 301 13.98 7.85 12.97
N GLN A 302 14.62 7.61 11.84
CA GLN A 302 15.45 6.44 11.60
C GLN A 302 16.77 6.86 10.95
N THR A 303 17.89 6.34 11.44
CA THR A 303 19.19 6.48 10.80
C THR A 303 19.55 5.17 10.11
N LEU A 304 19.90 5.26 8.85
CA LEU A 304 20.46 4.17 8.06
C LEU A 304 21.99 4.28 8.10
N GLU A 305 22.61 3.38 8.85
CA GLU A 305 24.07 3.20 8.79
C GLU A 305 24.45 2.58 7.44
N ARG A 306 25.54 3.05 6.82
CA ARG A 306 25.94 2.64 5.48
C ARG A 306 27.41 2.25 5.43
N PRO A 307 27.81 1.20 4.66
CA PRO A 307 26.95 0.36 3.84
C PRO A 307 26.02 -0.52 4.70
N ALA A 308 24.76 -0.60 4.34
CA ALA A 308 23.79 -1.43 5.02
C ALA A 308 23.70 -2.84 4.39
N GLU A 309 23.48 -3.86 5.21
CA GLU A 309 23.24 -5.21 4.68
C GLU A 309 21.92 -5.26 3.88
N PHE A 310 21.94 -5.99 2.76
CA PHE A 310 20.74 -6.25 1.96
C PHE A 310 20.81 -7.65 1.35
N PRO A 311 19.74 -8.46 1.40
CA PRO A 311 18.52 -8.18 2.19
C PRO A 311 18.73 -8.44 3.68
N ASN A 312 18.16 -7.58 4.51
CA ASN A 312 18.25 -7.64 5.97
C ASN A 312 16.88 -8.00 6.60
N PHE A 313 16.31 -9.11 6.18
CA PHE A 313 14.98 -9.58 6.61
C PHE A 313 14.84 -9.85 8.10
#